data_f83929f499c84a5abaa3660634a3f9d9
#
_entry.id   f83929f499c84a5abaa3660634a3f9d9
#
_cell.length_a   1.000
_cell.length_b   1.000
_cell.length_c   1.000
_cell.angle_alpha   90.00
_cell.angle_beta   90.00
_cell.angle_gamma   90.00
#
_symmetry.space_group_name_H-M   'P 1'
#
loop_
_entity.id
_entity.type
_entity.pdbx_description
1 polymer ?
#
loop_
_entity_poly.entity_id
_entity_poly.type
_entity_poly.pdbx_seq_one_letter_code
_entity_poly.pdbx_strand_id
1 'polypeptide(L)'
;KLKERSVFSRNRVKEDVKRILELYQRSGRLSAQVDPSVELLDNNRVNLIFKIDEAKVLSVSKITIIGNKVFTDKEIKKVMTTKSKSLLKFWSKGGQYDPDRIEYDKQLISDFYNKNGYVNFLFTSSIAQLVDTSNQFEIILSVSEGERFSFGNIKIITQLDKLNKDVLKASLEPNSG
;
A
#
# COMPACT_ATOMS: atom_id res chain seq x y z
N LYS A 1 12.97 21.76 -0.15
CA LYS A 1 14.28 21.11 0.08
C LYS A 1 15.28 22.16 0.55
N LEU A 2 16.03 21.84 1.62
CA LEU A 2 17.16 22.66 2.04
C LEU A 2 18.26 22.59 0.98
N LYS A 3 18.89 23.75 0.73
CA LYS A 3 20.06 23.87 -0.13
C LYS A 3 21.14 24.63 0.61
N GLU A 4 22.39 24.29 0.37
CA GLU A 4 23.53 25.08 0.84
C GLU A 4 23.38 26.55 0.44
N ARG A 5 23.83 27.45 1.29
CA ARG A 5 23.72 28.91 1.11
C ARG A 5 22.31 29.49 1.06
N SER A 6 21.26 28.71 1.41
CA SER A 6 19.92 29.24 1.58
C SER A 6 19.73 29.82 2.97
N VAL A 7 18.73 30.70 3.13
CA VAL A 7 18.39 31.29 4.44
C VAL A 7 17.92 30.20 5.40
N PHE A 8 18.50 30.18 6.62
CA PHE A 8 18.11 29.24 7.67
C PHE A 8 16.65 29.46 8.07
N SER A 9 15.88 28.39 8.17
CA SER A 9 14.49 28.38 8.60
C SER A 9 14.18 27.12 9.40
N ARG A 10 13.78 27.30 10.65
CA ARG A 10 13.37 26.20 11.54
C ARG A 10 12.20 25.38 10.98
N ASN A 11 11.26 26.03 10.29
CA ASN A 11 10.12 25.34 9.69
C ASN A 11 10.57 24.39 8.56
N ARG A 12 11.51 24.83 7.71
CA ARG A 12 12.08 23.97 6.65
C ARG A 12 12.83 22.78 7.22
N VAL A 13 13.56 22.96 8.34
CA VAL A 13 14.23 21.85 9.04
C VAL A 13 13.22 20.83 9.51
N LYS A 14 12.10 21.25 10.13
CA LYS A 14 11.02 20.33 10.56
C LYS A 14 10.39 19.58 9.39
N GLU A 15 10.15 20.26 8.27
CA GLU A 15 9.62 19.61 7.06
C GLU A 15 10.60 18.56 6.50
N ASP A 16 11.90 18.84 6.48
CA ASP A 16 12.89 17.90 5.98
C ASP A 16 13.09 16.72 6.95
N VAL A 17 13.02 16.94 8.28
CA VAL A 17 12.94 15.84 9.27
C VAL A 17 11.76 14.91 8.96
N LYS A 18 10.58 15.48 8.74
CA LYS A 18 9.39 14.70 8.39
C LYS A 18 9.60 13.88 7.12
N ARG A 19 10.16 14.48 6.07
CA ARG A 19 10.48 13.77 4.82
C ARG A 19 11.48 12.63 5.01
N ILE A 20 12.53 12.84 5.83
CA ILE A 20 13.51 11.80 6.14
C ILE A 20 12.80 10.64 6.85
N LEU A 21 11.99 10.92 7.87
CA LEU A 21 11.23 9.90 8.59
C LEU A 21 10.28 9.12 7.69
N GLU A 22 9.56 9.79 6.78
CA GLU A 22 8.70 9.14 5.78
C GLU A 22 9.48 8.16 4.89
N LEU A 23 10.70 8.51 4.48
CA LEU A 23 11.56 7.61 3.69
C LEU A 23 11.98 6.36 4.48
N TYR A 24 12.33 6.53 5.77
CA TYR A 24 12.67 5.42 6.64
C TYR A 24 11.45 4.53 6.91
N GLN A 25 10.28 5.11 7.15
CA GLN A 25 9.02 4.37 7.35
C GLN A 25 8.67 3.52 6.14
N ARG A 26 8.76 4.08 4.92
CA ARG A 26 8.55 3.34 3.66
C ARG A 26 9.57 2.21 3.45
N SER A 27 10.72 2.28 4.10
CA SER A 27 11.72 1.21 4.09
C SER A 27 11.53 0.20 5.23
N GLY A 28 10.39 0.24 5.94
CA GLY A 28 10.08 -0.66 7.06
C GLY A 28 10.78 -0.30 8.37
N ARG A 29 11.33 0.91 8.49
CA ARG A 29 12.04 1.40 9.69
C ARG A 29 11.14 2.37 10.45
N LEU A 30 10.02 1.87 11.00
CA LEU A 30 8.98 2.70 11.63
C LEU A 30 9.46 3.42 12.90
N SER A 31 10.46 2.88 13.59
CA SER A 31 11.01 3.45 14.81
C SER A 31 12.25 4.32 14.58
N ALA A 32 12.55 4.68 13.33
CA ALA A 32 13.66 5.59 13.03
C ALA A 32 13.45 6.94 13.71
N GLN A 33 14.55 7.52 14.20
CA GLN A 33 14.56 8.84 14.84
C GLN A 33 15.54 9.76 14.11
N VAL A 34 15.18 11.04 14.02
CA VAL A 34 15.99 12.07 13.37
C VAL A 34 16.07 13.29 14.28
N ASP A 35 17.25 13.57 14.82
CA ASP A 35 17.54 14.69 15.68
C ASP A 35 18.33 15.77 14.92
N PRO A 36 17.69 16.89 14.55
CA PRO A 36 18.39 18.01 13.92
C PRO A 36 19.13 18.84 14.97
N SER A 37 20.41 19.12 14.74
CA SER A 37 21.21 20.04 15.54
C SER A 37 21.81 21.14 14.66
N VAL A 38 22.00 22.33 15.24
CA VAL A 38 22.53 23.51 14.55
C VAL A 38 23.80 23.95 15.24
N GLU A 39 24.88 24.03 14.48
CA GLU A 39 26.14 24.62 14.93
C GLU A 39 26.31 26.01 14.31
N LEU A 40 26.56 27.01 15.15
CA LEU A 40 26.82 28.37 14.69
C LEU A 40 28.25 28.47 14.17
N LEU A 41 28.42 29.07 13.02
CA LEU A 41 29.69 29.38 12.39
C LEU A 41 29.90 30.90 12.29
N ASP A 42 31.13 31.30 12.01
CA ASP A 42 31.44 32.68 11.71
C ASP A 42 30.68 33.23 10.50
N ASN A 43 30.53 34.54 10.43
CA ASN A 43 29.83 35.25 9.34
C ASN A 43 28.32 34.86 9.23
N ASN A 44 27.61 34.72 10.35
CA ASN A 44 26.18 34.43 10.40
C ASN A 44 25.77 33.19 9.61
N ARG A 45 26.62 32.18 9.54
CA ARG A 45 26.36 30.88 8.93
C ARG A 45 26.04 29.84 10.00
N VAL A 46 25.37 28.79 9.57
CA VAL A 46 25.05 27.62 10.42
C VAL A 46 25.33 26.32 9.67
N ASN A 47 25.87 25.35 10.36
CA ASN A 47 25.84 23.96 9.95
C ASN A 47 24.57 23.32 10.50
N LEU A 48 23.84 22.59 9.66
CA LEU A 48 22.72 21.77 10.05
C LEU A 48 23.15 20.31 9.99
N ILE A 49 23.05 19.63 11.12
CA ILE A 49 23.45 18.23 11.27
C ILE A 49 22.21 17.42 11.62
N PHE A 50 21.92 16.36 10.85
CA PHE A 50 20.88 15.38 11.19
C PHE A 50 21.56 14.15 11.78
N LYS A 51 21.32 13.88 13.05
CA LYS A 51 21.67 12.58 13.68
C LYS A 51 20.50 11.63 13.44
N ILE A 52 20.79 10.48 12.83
CA ILE A 52 19.75 9.53 12.46
C ILE A 52 20.02 8.21 13.17
N ASP A 53 19.04 7.78 13.98
CA ASP A 53 18.95 6.39 14.43
C ASP A 53 17.98 5.67 13.49
N GLU A 54 18.53 4.79 12.66
CA GLU A 54 17.77 4.12 11.60
C GLU A 54 16.81 3.06 12.12
N ALA A 55 16.95 2.60 13.34
CA ALA A 55 16.22 1.47 13.92
C ALA A 55 16.32 0.18 13.10
N LYS A 56 15.69 -0.91 13.56
CA LYS A 56 15.65 -2.18 12.83
C LYS A 56 14.55 -2.19 11.78
N VAL A 57 14.82 -2.86 10.66
CA VAL A 57 13.81 -3.08 9.62
C VAL A 57 12.74 -4.03 10.14
N LEU A 58 11.48 -3.62 10.05
CA LEU A 58 10.34 -4.45 10.36
C LEU A 58 9.93 -5.26 9.11
N SER A 59 9.65 -6.52 9.27
CA SER A 59 9.28 -7.42 8.17
C SER A 59 7.94 -8.08 8.43
N VAL A 60 7.28 -8.54 7.34
CA VAL A 60 6.05 -9.32 7.43
C VAL A 60 6.41 -10.79 7.57
N SER A 61 6.08 -11.41 8.71
CA SER A 61 6.27 -12.83 8.96
C SER A 61 5.16 -13.67 8.33
N LYS A 62 3.91 -13.22 8.49
CA LYS A 62 2.72 -13.96 8.07
C LYS A 62 1.62 -13.01 7.62
N ILE A 63 0.85 -13.46 6.63
CA ILE A 63 -0.38 -12.82 6.20
C ILE A 63 -1.49 -13.87 6.33
N THR A 64 -2.52 -13.55 7.11
CA THR A 64 -3.69 -14.41 7.34
C THR A 64 -4.92 -13.72 6.76
N ILE A 65 -5.72 -14.45 6.01
CA ILE A 65 -6.98 -13.96 5.46
C ILE A 65 -8.10 -14.77 6.12
N ILE A 66 -9.13 -14.08 6.63
CA ILE A 66 -10.23 -14.69 7.37
C ILE A 66 -11.53 -14.30 6.67
N GLY A 67 -12.41 -15.28 6.46
CA GLY A 67 -13.73 -15.07 5.86
C GLY A 67 -13.78 -15.32 4.35
N ASN A 68 -12.63 -15.57 3.70
CA ASN A 68 -12.56 -16.01 2.33
C ASN A 68 -13.02 -17.48 2.20
N LYS A 69 -14.07 -17.69 1.45
CA LYS A 69 -14.67 -19.02 1.19
C LYS A 69 -14.59 -19.40 -0.28
N VAL A 70 -14.65 -18.40 -1.15
CA VAL A 70 -14.69 -18.57 -2.63
C VAL A 70 -13.29 -18.70 -3.19
N PHE A 71 -12.38 -17.81 -2.77
CA PHE A 71 -10.99 -17.85 -3.21
C PHE A 71 -10.08 -18.29 -2.08
N THR A 72 -9.09 -19.10 -2.44
CA THR A 72 -8.08 -19.57 -1.48
C THR A 72 -7.13 -18.43 -1.07
N ASP A 73 -6.53 -18.56 0.09
CA ASP A 73 -5.45 -17.67 0.56
C ASP A 73 -4.37 -17.47 -0.50
N LYS A 74 -4.02 -18.53 -1.23
CA LYS A 74 -2.98 -18.51 -2.25
C LYS A 74 -3.36 -17.62 -3.43
N GLU A 75 -4.60 -17.67 -3.88
CA GLU A 75 -5.11 -16.85 -4.98
C GLU A 75 -5.14 -15.39 -4.58
N ILE A 76 -5.66 -15.09 -3.40
CA ILE A 76 -5.72 -13.72 -2.88
C ILE A 76 -4.29 -13.16 -2.66
N LYS A 77 -3.40 -13.91 -2.02
CA LYS A 77 -2.00 -13.50 -1.81
C LYS A 77 -1.21 -13.35 -3.12
N LYS A 78 -1.64 -13.96 -4.21
CA LYS A 78 -1.00 -13.81 -5.53
C LYS A 78 -1.16 -12.39 -6.08
N VAL A 79 -2.31 -11.76 -5.85
CA VAL A 79 -2.58 -10.38 -6.32
C VAL A 79 -1.94 -9.31 -5.45
N MET A 80 -1.58 -9.62 -4.20
CA MET A 80 -0.90 -8.69 -3.29
C MET A 80 0.55 -8.42 -3.72
N THR A 81 1.03 -7.23 -3.43
CA THR A 81 2.45 -6.85 -3.57
C THR A 81 3.26 -7.19 -2.32
N THR A 82 2.65 -7.10 -1.13
CA THR A 82 3.26 -7.54 0.13
C THR A 82 3.38 -9.05 0.15
N LYS A 83 4.57 -9.53 0.49
CA LYS A 83 4.84 -10.97 0.63
C LYS A 83 5.36 -11.25 2.03
N SER A 84 4.98 -12.39 2.60
CA SER A 84 5.62 -12.86 3.82
C SER A 84 7.08 -13.23 3.56
N LYS A 85 7.94 -12.99 4.54
CA LYS A 85 9.36 -13.33 4.46
C LYS A 85 9.49 -14.85 4.42
N SER A 86 9.73 -15.43 3.26
CA SER A 86 10.05 -16.86 3.13
C SER A 86 11.52 -17.06 3.45
N LEU A 87 11.86 -18.17 4.12
CA LEU A 87 13.23 -18.55 4.51
C LEU A 87 14.24 -18.56 3.35
N LEU A 88 13.76 -18.59 2.10
CA LEU A 88 14.58 -18.67 0.89
C LEU A 88 14.76 -17.34 0.13
N LYS A 89 14.14 -16.23 0.59
CA LYS A 89 14.22 -14.91 -0.10
C LYS A 89 14.61 -13.77 0.82
N PHE A 90 15.81 -13.81 1.37
CA PHE A 90 16.37 -12.76 2.22
C PHE A 90 16.48 -11.37 1.56
N TRP A 91 16.39 -11.28 0.23
CA TRP A 91 16.68 -10.07 -0.56
C TRP A 91 15.44 -9.43 -1.20
N SER A 92 14.23 -9.90 -0.93
CA SER A 92 13.06 -9.31 -1.57
C SER A 92 12.50 -8.13 -0.76
N LYS A 93 12.42 -6.96 -1.38
CA LYS A 93 11.78 -5.74 -0.81
C LYS A 93 10.30 -5.95 -0.43
N GLY A 94 9.64 -6.97 -0.98
CA GLY A 94 8.23 -7.29 -0.69
C GLY A 94 7.96 -7.83 0.71
N GLY A 95 9.00 -8.26 1.43
CA GLY A 95 8.88 -8.77 2.81
C GLY A 95 8.99 -7.70 3.91
N GLN A 96 9.21 -6.43 3.57
CA GLN A 96 9.22 -5.33 4.53
C GLN A 96 7.81 -4.90 4.87
N TYR A 97 7.57 -4.57 6.14
CA TYR A 97 6.31 -3.99 6.57
C TYR A 97 6.22 -2.53 6.10
N ASP A 98 5.19 -2.23 5.34
CA ASP A 98 4.90 -0.90 4.79
C ASP A 98 3.38 -0.69 4.84
N PRO A 99 2.87 0.21 5.71
CA PRO A 99 1.44 0.45 5.83
C PRO A 99 0.77 0.91 4.52
N ASP A 100 1.43 1.78 3.76
CA ASP A 100 0.89 2.29 2.49
C ASP A 100 0.74 1.16 1.46
N ARG A 101 1.69 0.22 1.47
CA ARG A 101 1.63 -0.97 0.61
C ARG A 101 0.48 -1.90 1.00
N ILE A 102 0.18 -2.03 2.30
CA ILE A 102 -0.96 -2.84 2.76
C ILE A 102 -2.28 -2.22 2.31
N GLU A 103 -2.42 -0.89 2.37
CA GLU A 103 -3.61 -0.22 1.84
C GLU A 103 -3.74 -0.41 0.32
N TYR A 104 -2.63 -0.34 -0.42
CA TYR A 104 -2.63 -0.66 -1.85
C TYR A 104 -3.01 -2.12 -2.12
N ASP A 105 -2.51 -3.06 -1.32
CA ASP A 105 -2.87 -4.47 -1.44
C ASP A 105 -4.36 -4.72 -1.18
N LYS A 106 -4.97 -4.00 -0.24
CA LYS A 106 -6.42 -4.04 -0.02
C LYS A 106 -7.18 -3.60 -1.26
N GLN A 107 -6.71 -2.56 -1.95
CA GLN A 107 -7.30 -2.13 -3.21
C GLN A 107 -7.20 -3.23 -4.29
N LEU A 108 -6.02 -3.84 -4.45
CA LEU A 108 -5.81 -4.93 -5.41
C LEU A 108 -6.72 -6.13 -5.12
N ILE A 109 -6.91 -6.47 -3.85
CA ILE A 109 -7.81 -7.55 -3.45
C ILE A 109 -9.27 -7.18 -3.78
N SER A 110 -9.70 -5.96 -3.46
CA SER A 110 -11.05 -5.49 -3.79
C SER A 110 -11.31 -5.53 -5.29
N ASP A 111 -10.36 -5.07 -6.10
CA ASP A 111 -10.43 -5.10 -7.57
C ASP A 111 -10.49 -6.54 -8.10
N PHE A 112 -9.76 -7.46 -7.48
CA PHE A 112 -9.79 -8.88 -7.81
C PHE A 112 -11.17 -9.48 -7.56
N TYR A 113 -11.79 -9.21 -6.42
CA TYR A 113 -13.15 -9.69 -6.11
C TYR A 113 -14.19 -9.06 -7.03
N ASN A 114 -14.12 -7.74 -7.26
CA ASN A 114 -15.03 -7.03 -8.15
C ASN A 114 -14.97 -7.57 -9.59
N LYS A 115 -13.79 -7.84 -10.13
CA LYS A 115 -13.60 -8.44 -11.47
C LYS A 115 -14.19 -9.84 -11.58
N ASN A 116 -14.32 -10.55 -10.46
CA ASN A 116 -14.94 -11.88 -10.42
C ASN A 116 -16.44 -11.84 -10.06
N GLY A 117 -17.05 -10.63 -10.03
CA GLY A 117 -18.47 -10.43 -9.82
C GLY A 117 -18.90 -10.23 -8.36
N TYR A 118 -17.96 -10.14 -7.41
CA TYR A 118 -18.25 -9.93 -5.99
C TYR A 118 -18.23 -8.44 -5.64
N VAL A 119 -19.18 -7.68 -6.19
CA VAL A 119 -19.24 -6.21 -6.10
C VAL A 119 -19.52 -5.69 -4.68
N ASN A 120 -20.04 -6.52 -3.80
CA ASN A 120 -20.30 -6.21 -2.39
C ASN A 120 -19.17 -6.69 -1.46
N PHE A 121 -17.99 -7.04 -2.04
CA PHE A 121 -16.82 -7.39 -1.26
C PHE A 121 -16.39 -6.23 -0.37
N LEU A 122 -16.06 -6.53 0.90
CA LEU A 122 -15.52 -5.54 1.83
C LEU A 122 -14.56 -6.16 2.85
N PHE A 123 -13.62 -5.36 3.33
CA PHE A 123 -12.81 -5.69 4.51
C PHE A 123 -13.61 -5.36 5.78
N THR A 124 -13.78 -6.35 6.64
CA THR A 124 -14.40 -6.16 7.97
C THR A 124 -13.38 -5.75 9.02
N SER A 125 -12.11 -6.14 8.83
CA SER A 125 -11.00 -5.78 9.71
C SER A 125 -9.67 -5.87 8.96
N SER A 126 -8.71 -5.03 9.36
CA SER A 126 -7.32 -5.07 8.91
C SER A 126 -6.42 -4.76 10.11
N ILE A 127 -5.72 -5.76 10.60
CA ILE A 127 -4.87 -5.67 11.78
C ILE A 127 -3.44 -6.01 11.40
N ALA A 128 -2.50 -5.16 11.79
CA ALA A 128 -1.08 -5.46 11.76
C ALA A 128 -0.57 -5.45 13.20
N GLN A 129 -0.14 -6.61 13.68
CA GLN A 129 0.37 -6.75 15.03
C GLN A 129 1.85 -7.12 15.04
N LEU A 130 2.61 -6.51 15.92
CA LEU A 130 4.02 -6.85 16.12
C LEU A 130 4.10 -8.22 16.83
N VAL A 131 4.84 -9.14 16.24
CA VAL A 131 5.18 -10.41 16.88
C VAL A 131 6.34 -10.16 17.83
N ASP A 132 6.15 -10.52 19.10
CA ASP A 132 7.06 -10.23 20.20
C ASP A 132 8.53 -10.57 19.86
N THR A 133 9.46 -9.69 20.25
CA THR A 133 10.93 -9.80 20.14
C THR A 133 11.57 -9.93 18.76
N SER A 134 10.82 -10.23 17.68
CA SER A 134 11.39 -10.61 16.38
C SER A 134 11.46 -9.48 15.32
N ASN A 135 10.99 -8.27 15.64
CA ASN A 135 10.81 -7.16 14.68
C ASN A 135 10.01 -7.59 13.42
N GLN A 136 9.02 -8.44 13.62
CA GLN A 136 8.15 -8.95 12.57
C GLN A 136 6.69 -8.60 12.83
N PHE A 137 5.96 -8.32 11.76
CA PHE A 137 4.53 -8.11 11.79
C PHE A 137 3.78 -9.33 11.25
N GLU A 138 2.70 -9.68 11.91
CA GLU A 138 1.64 -10.50 11.35
C GLU A 138 0.51 -9.60 10.89
N ILE A 139 0.04 -9.80 9.64
CA ILE A 139 -1.08 -9.08 9.03
C ILE A 139 -2.27 -10.01 9.01
N ILE A 140 -3.39 -9.54 9.55
CA ILE A 140 -4.66 -10.27 9.57
C ILE A 140 -5.68 -9.40 8.83
N LEU A 141 -6.19 -9.92 7.72
CA LEU A 141 -7.21 -9.30 6.89
C LEU A 141 -8.50 -10.12 7.02
N SER A 142 -9.53 -9.53 7.62
CA SER A 142 -10.85 -10.16 7.68
C SER A 142 -11.73 -9.59 6.57
N VAL A 143 -12.42 -10.47 5.83
CA VAL A 143 -13.20 -10.09 4.66
C VAL A 143 -14.63 -10.64 4.74
N SER A 144 -15.54 -9.95 4.05
CA SER A 144 -16.87 -10.44 3.69
C SER A 144 -16.98 -10.40 2.16
N GLU A 145 -17.16 -11.56 1.54
CA GLU A 145 -17.10 -11.69 0.08
C GLU A 145 -18.39 -11.19 -0.59
N GLY A 146 -19.53 -11.26 0.12
CA GLY A 146 -20.84 -10.97 -0.45
C GLY A 146 -21.31 -12.03 -1.44
N GLU A 147 -22.34 -11.69 -2.21
CA GLU A 147 -22.87 -12.56 -3.28
C GLU A 147 -22.22 -12.25 -4.62
N ARG A 148 -22.18 -13.26 -5.49
CA ARG A 148 -21.69 -13.09 -6.85
C ARG A 148 -22.79 -12.55 -7.76
N PHE A 149 -22.53 -11.46 -8.44
CA PHE A 149 -23.41 -10.88 -9.44
C PHE A 149 -22.94 -11.20 -10.86
N SER A 150 -23.87 -11.37 -11.75
CA SER A 150 -23.64 -11.48 -13.19
C SER A 150 -24.54 -10.51 -13.95
N PHE A 151 -24.10 -10.06 -15.11
CA PHE A 151 -24.94 -9.23 -15.94
C PHE A 151 -26.16 -10.03 -16.43
N GLY A 152 -27.33 -9.42 -16.31
CA GLY A 152 -28.54 -9.89 -16.96
C GLY A 152 -28.66 -9.33 -18.40
N ASN A 153 -29.85 -8.85 -18.76
CA ASN A 153 -30.07 -8.24 -20.07
C ASN A 153 -29.41 -6.86 -20.16
N ILE A 154 -28.61 -6.63 -21.18
CA ILE A 154 -28.06 -5.32 -21.53
C ILE A 154 -29.01 -4.63 -22.51
N LYS A 155 -29.59 -3.48 -22.09
CA LYS A 155 -30.47 -2.66 -22.93
C LYS A 155 -29.80 -1.34 -23.23
N ILE A 156 -29.66 -1.02 -24.53
CA ILE A 156 -29.13 0.27 -24.98
C ILE A 156 -30.30 1.17 -25.40
N ILE A 157 -30.41 2.33 -24.76
CA ILE A 157 -31.39 3.37 -25.12
C ILE A 157 -30.59 4.58 -25.58
N THR A 158 -30.84 5.02 -26.83
CA THR A 158 -30.20 6.20 -27.42
C THR A 158 -31.23 7.04 -28.14
N GLN A 159 -31.06 8.36 -28.14
CA GLN A 159 -31.84 9.34 -28.91
C GLN A 159 -31.20 9.66 -30.26
N LEU A 160 -30.05 9.04 -30.58
CA LEU A 160 -29.33 9.28 -31.84
C LEU A 160 -29.76 8.25 -32.88
N ASP A 161 -30.55 8.71 -33.87
CA ASP A 161 -31.10 7.84 -34.95
C ASP A 161 -30.04 7.20 -35.87
N LYS A 162 -28.82 7.79 -35.90
CA LYS A 162 -27.73 7.32 -36.78
C LYS A 162 -26.78 6.31 -36.07
N LEU A 163 -27.01 5.99 -34.81
CA LEU A 163 -26.13 5.07 -34.08
C LEU A 163 -26.65 3.63 -34.19
N ASN A 164 -25.84 2.75 -34.79
CA ASN A 164 -26.20 1.34 -34.87
C ASN A 164 -26.08 0.69 -33.47
N LYS A 165 -27.23 0.33 -32.88
CA LYS A 165 -27.35 -0.28 -31.55
C LYS A 165 -26.65 -1.63 -31.46
N ASP A 166 -26.60 -2.37 -32.59
CA ASP A 166 -25.97 -3.70 -32.63
C ASP A 166 -24.43 -3.60 -32.53
N VAL A 167 -23.84 -2.57 -33.17
CA VAL A 167 -22.43 -2.28 -33.10
C VAL A 167 -22.04 -1.86 -31.66
N LEU A 168 -22.88 -1.04 -31.02
CA LEU A 168 -22.66 -0.65 -29.60
C LEU A 168 -22.78 -1.86 -28.69
N LYS A 169 -23.76 -2.72 -28.88
CA LYS A 169 -23.95 -3.92 -28.07
C LYS A 169 -22.77 -4.87 -28.23
N ALA A 170 -22.29 -5.08 -29.45
CA ALA A 170 -21.11 -5.91 -29.73
C ALA A 170 -19.83 -5.35 -29.10
N SER A 171 -19.69 -4.02 -28.96
CA SER A 171 -18.55 -3.39 -28.31
C SER A 171 -18.57 -3.49 -26.78
N LEU A 172 -19.73 -3.78 -26.18
CA LEU A 172 -19.93 -3.95 -24.73
C LEU A 172 -19.83 -5.42 -24.28
N GLU A 173 -19.91 -6.37 -25.22
CA GLU A 173 -19.68 -7.77 -24.91
C GLU A 173 -18.18 -7.94 -24.61
N PRO A 174 -17.79 -8.42 -23.41
CA PRO A 174 -16.40 -8.66 -23.11
C PRO A 174 -15.87 -9.69 -24.11
N ASN A 175 -14.74 -9.39 -24.74
CA ASN A 175 -14.00 -10.37 -25.52
C ASN A 175 -13.77 -11.59 -24.64
N SER A 176 -14.53 -12.65 -24.88
CA SER A 176 -14.31 -13.99 -24.31
C SER A 176 -13.03 -14.55 -24.93
N GLY A 177 -11.90 -14.21 -24.29
CA GLY A 177 -10.58 -14.75 -24.55
C GLY A 177 -10.08 -15.51 -23.32
#